data_6a1066151fc72df6b48dc7c964af7197
#
_entry.id   6a1066151fc72df6b48dc7c964af7197
#
_cell.length_a   1.000
_cell.length_b   1.000
_cell.length_c   1.000
_cell.angle_alpha   90.00
_cell.angle_beta   90.00
_cell.angle_gamma   90.00
#
_symmetry.space_group_name_H-M   'P 1'
#
loop_
_entity.id
_entity.type
_entity.pdbx_description
1 polymer ?
#
loop_
_entity_poly.entity_id
_entity_poly.type
_entity_poly.pdbx_seq_one_letter_code
_entity_poly.pdbx_strand_id
1 'polypeptide(L)'
;INHQSLIATKASRVVCAAKGDGIMEFGLRRAQGPDAGVYGARAAMIGGCIGTSNVLAGQLFDVPVKGTHAHSWIMSFPDEYTAFKTYANMYPDACCLLVDTYDTLKSGVPNAIRVFEEMRNAGIPLKNYGIRLDSGDLAYMSKQARKLLDAAGFDDAYISASSDLDEYLIESLKAQGCKITSWGVGTN
;
A
#
# COMPACT_ATOMS: atom_id res chain seq x y z
N ILE A 1 -19.22 -18.89 -11.18
CA ILE A 1 -19.77 -18.69 -9.82
C ILE A 1 -18.70 -18.98 -8.78
N ASN A 2 -18.11 -20.17 -8.74
CA ASN A 2 -17.13 -20.57 -7.71
C ASN A 2 -15.99 -19.57 -7.51
N HIS A 3 -15.34 -19.13 -8.58
CA HIS A 3 -14.20 -18.21 -8.50
C HIS A 3 -14.54 -16.93 -7.71
N GLN A 4 -15.62 -16.24 -8.11
CA GLN A 4 -15.99 -14.98 -7.45
C GLN A 4 -16.43 -15.20 -6.00
N SER A 5 -17.14 -16.30 -5.70
CA SER A 5 -17.53 -16.63 -4.33
C SER A 5 -16.32 -16.90 -3.43
N LEU A 6 -15.31 -17.62 -3.94
CA LEU A 6 -14.08 -17.88 -3.20
C LEU A 6 -13.29 -16.58 -2.93
N ILE A 7 -13.13 -15.74 -3.94
CA ILE A 7 -12.42 -14.46 -3.79
C ILE A 7 -13.17 -13.53 -2.81
N ALA A 8 -14.48 -13.39 -2.94
CA ALA A 8 -15.26 -12.56 -2.02
C ALA A 8 -15.19 -13.07 -0.57
N THR A 9 -15.24 -14.39 -0.37
CA THR A 9 -15.11 -15.01 0.95
C THR A 9 -13.71 -14.75 1.53
N LYS A 10 -12.66 -14.96 0.74
CA LYS A 10 -11.27 -14.67 1.18
C LYS A 10 -11.10 -13.20 1.51
N ALA A 11 -11.55 -12.30 0.64
CA ALA A 11 -11.49 -10.86 0.87
C ALA A 11 -12.21 -10.45 2.16
N SER A 12 -13.41 -10.99 2.42
CA SER A 12 -14.16 -10.71 3.67
C SER A 12 -13.38 -11.15 4.91
N ARG A 13 -12.70 -12.30 4.88
CA ARG A 13 -11.86 -12.77 6.00
C ARG A 13 -10.69 -11.82 6.25
N VAL A 14 -10.01 -11.39 5.18
CA VAL A 14 -8.92 -10.41 5.25
C VAL A 14 -9.40 -9.07 5.81
N VAL A 15 -10.54 -8.57 5.33
CA VAL A 15 -11.16 -7.33 5.82
C VAL A 15 -11.52 -7.43 7.30
N CYS A 16 -12.07 -8.56 7.75
CA CYS A 16 -12.35 -8.80 9.18
C CYS A 16 -11.08 -8.78 10.03
N ALA A 17 -10.00 -9.43 9.54
CA ALA A 17 -8.71 -9.48 10.24
C ALA A 17 -8.07 -8.08 10.37
N ALA A 18 -8.30 -7.20 9.40
CA ALA A 18 -7.78 -5.84 9.40
C ALA A 18 -8.45 -4.90 10.43
N LYS A 19 -9.59 -5.28 10.99
CA LYS A 19 -10.27 -4.56 12.09
C LYS A 19 -10.51 -3.07 11.79
N GLY A 20 -10.99 -2.78 10.59
CA GLY A 20 -11.31 -1.42 10.15
C GLY A 20 -10.24 -0.72 9.31
N ASP A 21 -9.05 -1.27 9.18
CA ASP A 21 -8.05 -0.75 8.25
C ASP A 21 -8.46 -1.01 6.79
N GLY A 22 -7.97 -0.19 5.87
CA GLY A 22 -8.27 -0.34 4.44
C GLY A 22 -7.53 -1.50 3.79
N ILE A 23 -8.25 -2.34 3.05
CA ILE A 23 -7.68 -3.41 2.23
C ILE A 23 -7.74 -3.01 0.76
N MET A 24 -6.58 -3.01 0.08
CA MET A 24 -6.47 -2.83 -1.37
C MET A 24 -6.23 -4.18 -2.05
N GLU A 25 -6.98 -4.43 -3.12
CA GLU A 25 -6.85 -5.65 -3.92
C GLU A 25 -5.71 -5.50 -4.93
N PHE A 26 -4.69 -6.38 -4.86
CA PHE A 26 -3.50 -6.40 -5.72
C PHE A 26 -3.28 -7.75 -6.41
N GLY A 27 -4.33 -8.55 -6.58
CA GLY A 27 -4.26 -9.92 -7.08
C GLY A 27 -4.14 -10.08 -8.59
N LEU A 28 -4.24 -8.99 -9.40
CA LEU A 28 -4.26 -9.07 -10.86
C LEU A 28 -3.12 -9.93 -11.43
N ARG A 29 -1.89 -9.73 -10.98
CA ARG A 29 -0.70 -10.48 -11.48
C ARG A 29 -0.68 -11.95 -11.07
N ARG A 30 -1.55 -12.38 -10.17
CA ARG A 30 -1.67 -13.76 -9.66
C ARG A 30 -2.90 -14.48 -10.20
N ALA A 31 -3.79 -13.77 -10.89
CA ALA A 31 -5.02 -14.32 -11.43
C ALA A 31 -4.76 -15.29 -12.60
N GLN A 32 -5.64 -16.27 -12.76
CA GLN A 32 -5.58 -17.27 -13.82
C GLN A 32 -6.31 -16.75 -15.08
N GLY A 33 -5.67 -15.79 -15.72
CA GLY A 33 -6.15 -15.15 -16.94
C GLY A 33 -6.86 -13.81 -16.70
N PRO A 34 -7.10 -13.05 -17.78
CA PRO A 34 -7.62 -11.67 -17.69
C PRO A 34 -8.99 -11.59 -17.01
N ASP A 35 -9.91 -12.49 -17.37
CA ASP A 35 -11.25 -12.52 -16.78
C ASP A 35 -11.22 -12.82 -15.28
N ALA A 36 -10.35 -13.75 -14.87
CA ALA A 36 -10.19 -14.05 -13.44
C ALA A 36 -9.68 -12.83 -12.67
N GLY A 37 -8.77 -12.04 -13.24
CA GLY A 37 -8.29 -10.80 -12.64
C GLY A 37 -9.38 -9.74 -12.51
N VAL A 38 -10.16 -9.54 -13.56
CA VAL A 38 -11.23 -8.53 -13.61
C VAL A 38 -12.38 -8.88 -12.65
N TYR A 39 -12.89 -10.10 -12.73
CA TYR A 39 -13.99 -10.55 -11.87
C TYR A 39 -13.53 -10.83 -10.43
N GLY A 40 -12.25 -11.18 -10.22
CA GLY A 40 -11.65 -11.28 -8.91
C GLY A 40 -11.60 -9.94 -8.19
N ALA A 41 -11.18 -8.88 -8.88
CA ALA A 41 -11.18 -7.52 -8.35
C ALA A 41 -12.59 -7.08 -7.93
N ARG A 42 -13.62 -7.30 -8.79
CA ARG A 42 -15.02 -7.05 -8.45
C ARG A 42 -15.45 -7.83 -7.20
N ALA A 43 -15.13 -9.11 -7.14
CA ALA A 43 -15.48 -9.96 -6.01
C ALA A 43 -14.83 -9.51 -4.70
N ALA A 44 -13.58 -9.04 -4.75
CA ALA A 44 -12.88 -8.49 -3.60
C ALA A 44 -13.53 -7.20 -3.08
N MET A 45 -14.04 -6.34 -3.98
CA MET A 45 -14.81 -5.16 -3.58
C MET A 45 -16.11 -5.55 -2.85
N ILE A 46 -16.82 -6.58 -3.32
CA ILE A 46 -18.00 -7.14 -2.64
C ILE A 46 -17.60 -7.69 -1.25
N GLY A 47 -16.39 -8.27 -1.13
CA GLY A 47 -15.81 -8.75 0.12
C GLY A 47 -15.37 -7.65 1.09
N GLY A 48 -15.43 -6.37 0.70
CA GLY A 48 -15.15 -5.21 1.55
C GLY A 48 -13.78 -4.53 1.30
N CYS A 49 -13.08 -4.88 0.23
CA CYS A 49 -11.89 -4.12 -0.18
C CYS A 49 -12.27 -2.69 -0.61
N ILE A 50 -11.37 -1.73 -0.38
CA ILE A 50 -11.62 -0.30 -0.64
C ILE A 50 -11.11 0.19 -2.00
N GLY A 51 -10.49 -0.68 -2.79
CA GLY A 51 -9.97 -0.37 -4.11
C GLY A 51 -9.18 -1.52 -4.70
N THR A 52 -8.92 -1.44 -6.00
CA THR A 52 -8.15 -2.42 -6.76
C THR A 52 -7.07 -1.75 -7.60
N SER A 53 -5.98 -2.46 -7.88
CA SER A 53 -4.99 -2.04 -8.88
C SER A 53 -5.42 -2.34 -10.32
N ASN A 54 -6.54 -3.03 -10.52
CA ASN A 54 -7.03 -3.42 -11.84
C ASN A 54 -7.81 -2.28 -12.49
N VAL A 55 -7.15 -1.52 -13.36
CA VAL A 55 -7.74 -0.37 -14.06
C VAL A 55 -8.96 -0.78 -14.92
N LEU A 56 -8.90 -1.94 -15.57
CA LEU A 56 -10.02 -2.44 -16.38
C LEU A 56 -11.24 -2.78 -15.51
N ALA A 57 -11.02 -3.37 -14.32
CA ALA A 57 -12.11 -3.60 -13.37
C ALA A 57 -12.71 -2.27 -12.88
N GLY A 58 -11.88 -1.25 -12.65
CA GLY A 58 -12.34 0.10 -12.34
C GLY A 58 -13.26 0.66 -13.41
N GLN A 59 -12.86 0.53 -14.68
CA GLN A 59 -13.63 1.01 -15.82
C GLN A 59 -14.95 0.25 -16.02
N LEU A 60 -14.95 -1.08 -15.85
CA LEU A 60 -16.12 -1.92 -16.13
C LEU A 60 -17.17 -1.91 -14.99
N PHE A 61 -16.72 -1.76 -13.74
CA PHE A 61 -17.58 -1.93 -12.56
C PHE A 61 -17.68 -0.66 -11.71
N ASP A 62 -17.10 0.44 -12.16
CA ASP A 62 -17.10 1.72 -11.42
C ASP A 62 -16.59 1.56 -9.98
N VAL A 63 -15.51 0.78 -9.81
CA VAL A 63 -14.87 0.56 -8.51
C VAL A 63 -13.60 1.41 -8.37
N PRO A 64 -13.23 1.87 -7.15
CA PRO A 64 -12.07 2.70 -6.95
C PRO A 64 -10.77 2.04 -7.40
N VAL A 65 -10.02 2.71 -8.28
CA VAL A 65 -8.68 2.29 -8.69
C VAL A 65 -7.66 2.93 -7.75
N LYS A 66 -6.83 2.09 -7.14
CA LYS A 66 -5.79 2.50 -6.21
C LYS A 66 -4.51 1.72 -6.46
N GLY A 67 -3.38 2.35 -6.19
CA GLY A 67 -2.08 1.71 -6.35
C GLY A 67 -0.96 2.66 -5.94
N THR A 68 0.26 2.15 -5.99
CA THR A 68 1.48 2.90 -5.73
C THR A 68 2.50 2.55 -6.81
N HIS A 69 3.66 3.22 -6.81
CA HIS A 69 4.76 2.80 -7.67
C HIS A 69 5.38 1.47 -7.19
N ALA A 70 6.18 0.84 -8.04
CA ALA A 70 6.90 -0.41 -7.77
C ALA A 70 8.38 -0.15 -7.50
N HIS A 71 9.13 -1.17 -7.00
CA HIS A 71 10.58 -1.10 -6.84
C HIS A 71 11.30 -0.76 -8.16
N SER A 72 10.81 -1.28 -9.30
CA SER A 72 11.35 -0.98 -10.63
C SER A 72 11.29 0.51 -11.00
N TRP A 73 10.29 1.24 -10.51
CA TRP A 73 10.24 2.69 -10.64
C TRP A 73 11.44 3.35 -9.96
N ILE A 74 11.72 2.99 -8.71
CA ILE A 74 12.85 3.55 -7.96
C ILE A 74 14.18 3.21 -8.63
N MET A 75 14.36 1.96 -9.05
CA MET A 75 15.58 1.50 -9.72
C MET A 75 15.81 2.12 -11.11
N SER A 76 14.81 2.77 -11.70
CA SER A 76 14.94 3.49 -12.98
C SER A 76 15.53 4.90 -12.83
N PHE A 77 15.73 5.37 -11.59
CA PHE A 77 16.31 6.68 -11.29
C PHE A 77 17.75 6.55 -10.76
N PRO A 78 18.56 7.61 -10.83
CA PRO A 78 19.92 7.60 -10.30
C PRO A 78 20.00 7.34 -8.79
N ASP A 79 18.99 7.76 -8.05
CA ASP A 79 18.87 7.58 -6.61
C ASP A 79 17.39 7.57 -6.16
N GLU A 80 17.16 7.05 -4.97
CA GLU A 80 15.85 6.87 -4.38
C GLU A 80 15.12 8.20 -4.09
N TYR A 81 15.86 9.22 -3.65
CA TYR A 81 15.28 10.53 -3.39
C TYR A 81 14.73 11.17 -4.68
N THR A 82 15.47 11.09 -5.78
CA THR A 82 15.02 11.60 -7.09
C THR A 82 13.76 10.90 -7.57
N ALA A 83 13.68 9.58 -7.38
CA ALA A 83 12.48 8.80 -7.70
C ALA A 83 11.27 9.24 -6.86
N PHE A 84 11.44 9.41 -5.55
CA PHE A 84 10.39 9.84 -4.64
C PHE A 84 9.91 11.25 -4.94
N LYS A 85 10.83 12.18 -5.15
CA LYS A 85 10.51 13.57 -5.51
C LYS A 85 9.74 13.66 -6.82
N THR A 86 10.14 12.90 -7.82
CA THR A 86 9.44 12.85 -9.11
C THR A 86 8.03 12.32 -8.94
N TYR A 87 7.86 11.23 -8.17
CA TYR A 87 6.53 10.67 -7.89
C TYR A 87 5.63 11.65 -7.11
N ALA A 88 6.16 12.30 -6.08
CA ALA A 88 5.45 13.30 -5.28
C ALA A 88 4.97 14.50 -6.11
N ASN A 89 5.78 14.95 -7.07
CA ASN A 89 5.40 16.02 -7.99
C ASN A 89 4.27 15.60 -8.95
N MET A 90 4.22 14.34 -9.34
CA MET A 90 3.16 13.81 -10.23
C MET A 90 1.85 13.54 -9.48
N TYR A 91 1.94 13.11 -8.23
CA TYR A 91 0.79 12.68 -7.42
C TYR A 91 0.79 13.31 -6.02
N PRO A 92 0.72 14.66 -5.92
CA PRO A 92 0.84 15.34 -4.62
C PRO A 92 -0.31 15.01 -3.66
N ASP A 93 -1.51 14.76 -4.18
CA ASP A 93 -2.70 14.42 -3.38
C ASP A 93 -2.81 12.93 -3.00
N ALA A 94 -1.89 12.08 -3.49
CA ALA A 94 -1.89 10.62 -3.26
C ALA A 94 -0.45 10.06 -3.22
N CYS A 95 0.40 10.66 -2.40
CA CYS A 95 1.82 10.38 -2.36
C CYS A 95 2.14 9.22 -1.39
N CYS A 96 2.14 7.99 -1.88
CA CYS A 96 2.59 6.80 -1.14
C CYS A 96 3.94 6.33 -1.67
N LEU A 97 4.97 6.41 -0.85
CA LEU A 97 6.35 6.10 -1.21
C LEU A 97 6.78 4.71 -0.73
N LEU A 98 7.19 3.85 -1.65
CA LEU A 98 7.71 2.50 -1.36
C LEU A 98 9.16 2.61 -0.89
N VAL A 99 9.41 2.34 0.39
CA VAL A 99 10.66 2.74 1.07
C VAL A 99 11.65 1.61 1.30
N ASP A 100 11.37 0.41 0.82
CA ASP A 100 12.19 -0.78 1.08
C ASP A 100 12.93 -1.33 -0.16
N THR A 101 13.19 -0.46 -1.16
CA THR A 101 13.97 -0.86 -2.34
C THR A 101 15.43 -1.15 -1.99
N TYR A 102 16.03 -0.40 -1.05
CA TYR A 102 17.41 -0.55 -0.61
C TYR A 102 17.48 -0.79 0.90
N ASP A 103 17.63 0.27 1.71
CA ASP A 103 17.62 0.18 3.17
C ASP A 103 16.45 1.02 3.72
N THR A 104 15.45 0.35 4.23
CA THR A 104 14.19 0.97 4.70
C THR A 104 14.44 2.08 5.71
N LEU A 105 15.24 1.82 6.75
CA LEU A 105 15.37 2.74 7.89
C LEU A 105 16.50 3.76 7.72
N LYS A 106 17.54 3.43 6.93
CA LYS A 106 18.69 4.33 6.74
C LYS A 106 18.59 5.18 5.47
N SER A 107 17.78 4.75 4.50
CA SER A 107 17.61 5.43 3.20
C SER A 107 16.14 5.74 2.91
N GLY A 108 15.29 4.74 2.78
CA GLY A 108 13.92 4.89 2.28
C GLY A 108 13.07 5.84 3.12
N VAL A 109 12.92 5.58 4.41
CA VAL A 109 12.11 6.44 5.29
C VAL A 109 12.72 7.85 5.42
N PRO A 110 14.05 8.04 5.61
CA PRO A 110 14.66 9.37 5.61
C PRO A 110 14.43 10.16 4.30
N ASN A 111 14.56 9.51 3.14
CA ASN A 111 14.30 10.16 1.86
C ASN A 111 12.82 10.52 1.67
N ALA A 112 11.91 9.67 2.12
CA ALA A 112 10.48 9.97 2.12
C ALA A 112 10.15 11.19 3.00
N ILE A 113 10.70 11.25 4.21
CA ILE A 113 10.56 12.40 5.13
C ILE A 113 11.07 13.68 4.45
N ARG A 114 12.24 13.63 3.84
CA ARG A 114 12.82 14.77 3.12
C ARG A 114 11.88 15.28 2.02
N VAL A 115 11.26 14.40 1.27
CA VAL A 115 10.30 14.77 0.21
C VAL A 115 9.04 15.40 0.82
N PHE A 116 8.51 14.84 1.91
CA PHE A 116 7.34 15.41 2.60
C PHE A 116 7.64 16.80 3.20
N GLU A 117 8.85 17.00 3.74
CA GLU A 117 9.30 18.33 4.20
C GLU A 117 9.36 19.35 3.06
N GLU A 118 9.90 18.96 1.92
CA GLU A 118 9.96 19.82 0.73
C GLU A 118 8.54 20.18 0.23
N MET A 119 7.62 19.21 0.19
CA MET A 119 6.21 19.48 -0.16
C MET A 119 5.57 20.47 0.82
N ARG A 120 5.73 20.24 2.12
CA ARG A 120 5.22 21.13 3.18
C ARG A 120 5.79 22.53 3.07
N ASN A 121 7.10 22.66 2.86
CA ASN A 121 7.77 23.96 2.72
C ASN A 121 7.37 24.70 1.42
N ALA A 122 7.01 23.95 0.37
CA ALA A 122 6.48 24.52 -0.87
C ALA A 122 4.98 24.89 -0.78
N GLY A 123 4.34 24.67 0.36
CA GLY A 123 2.91 24.92 0.55
C GLY A 123 1.99 23.92 -0.16
N ILE A 124 2.51 22.77 -0.57
CA ILE A 124 1.72 21.70 -1.17
C ILE A 124 0.96 20.96 -0.07
N PRO A 125 -0.38 20.85 -0.13
CA PRO A 125 -1.16 20.18 0.90
C PRO A 125 -0.84 18.68 0.95
N LEU A 126 -0.45 18.17 2.11
CA LEU A 126 -0.27 16.75 2.37
C LEU A 126 -1.62 16.14 2.81
N LYS A 127 -2.42 15.63 1.86
CA LYS A 127 -3.78 15.13 2.17
C LYS A 127 -3.85 13.63 2.38
N ASN A 128 -3.24 12.87 1.48
CA ASN A 128 -3.24 11.41 1.51
C ASN A 128 -1.84 10.95 1.16
N TYR A 129 -0.98 10.93 2.15
CA TYR A 129 0.44 10.66 1.98
C TYR A 129 0.94 9.65 3.02
N GLY A 130 1.96 8.91 2.67
CA GLY A 130 2.52 7.91 3.56
C GLY A 130 3.61 7.08 2.90
N ILE A 131 3.94 5.99 3.55
CA ILE A 131 4.96 5.05 3.09
C ILE A 131 4.38 3.66 2.92
N ARG A 132 5.04 2.85 2.07
CA ARG A 132 4.71 1.44 1.88
C ARG A 132 5.93 0.57 2.20
N LEU A 133 5.67 -0.49 2.95
CA LEU A 133 6.60 -1.58 3.29
C LEU A 133 6.16 -2.84 2.57
N ASP A 134 7.07 -3.50 1.85
CA ASP A 134 6.79 -4.69 1.03
C ASP A 134 7.68 -5.89 1.41
N SER A 135 8.56 -5.73 2.41
CA SER A 135 9.54 -6.75 2.79
C SER A 135 10.00 -6.64 4.24
N GLY A 136 10.70 -7.68 4.71
CA GLY A 136 11.28 -7.76 6.05
C GLY A 136 10.27 -8.02 7.16
N ASP A 137 10.68 -7.78 8.40
CA ASP A 137 9.79 -7.85 9.57
C ASP A 137 8.88 -6.62 9.60
N LEU A 138 7.67 -6.76 9.05
CA LEU A 138 6.70 -5.67 8.91
C LEU A 138 6.28 -5.08 10.27
N ALA A 139 6.21 -5.90 11.34
CA ALA A 139 5.86 -5.41 12.66
C ALA A 139 6.97 -4.52 13.22
N TYR A 140 8.21 -4.95 13.13
CA TYR A 140 9.37 -4.17 13.56
C TYR A 140 9.54 -2.92 12.69
N MET A 141 9.57 -3.09 11.36
CA MET A 141 9.81 -1.99 10.40
C MET A 141 8.76 -0.89 10.53
N SER A 142 7.47 -1.24 10.64
CA SER A 142 6.42 -0.24 10.81
C SER A 142 6.54 0.56 12.09
N LYS A 143 6.96 -0.06 13.19
CA LYS A 143 7.19 0.64 14.47
C LYS A 143 8.39 1.60 14.40
N GLN A 144 9.49 1.19 13.74
CA GLN A 144 10.64 2.08 13.58
C GLN A 144 10.34 3.22 12.60
N ALA A 145 9.71 2.91 11.46
CA ALA A 145 9.29 3.93 10.49
C ALA A 145 8.33 4.96 11.13
N ARG A 146 7.37 4.52 11.95
CA ARG A 146 6.46 5.41 12.68
C ARG A 146 7.21 6.36 13.60
N LYS A 147 8.21 5.87 14.34
CA LYS A 147 9.05 6.74 15.20
C LYS A 147 9.78 7.82 14.40
N LEU A 148 10.31 7.47 13.23
CA LEU A 148 11.01 8.42 12.38
C LEU A 148 10.06 9.48 11.81
N LEU A 149 8.88 9.06 11.35
CA LEU A 149 7.85 9.97 10.83
C LEU A 149 7.34 10.91 11.93
N ASP A 150 7.05 10.40 13.13
CA ASP A 150 6.59 11.20 14.28
C ASP A 150 7.66 12.23 14.70
N ALA A 151 8.92 11.82 14.77
CA ALA A 151 10.03 12.70 15.12
C ALA A 151 10.22 13.85 14.11
N ALA A 152 9.82 13.65 12.85
CA ALA A 152 9.84 14.66 11.79
C ALA A 152 8.52 15.49 11.71
N GLY A 153 7.54 15.21 12.58
CA GLY A 153 6.26 15.91 12.62
C GLY A 153 5.29 15.49 11.50
N PHE A 154 5.31 14.19 11.11
CA PHE A 154 4.40 13.56 10.15
C PHE A 154 3.63 12.41 10.83
N ASP A 155 2.99 12.72 11.94
CA ASP A 155 2.22 11.78 12.76
C ASP A 155 0.93 11.29 12.06
N ASP A 156 0.43 12.04 11.11
CA ASP A 156 -0.72 11.72 10.25
C ASP A 156 -0.36 10.93 8.98
N ALA A 157 0.93 10.79 8.63
CA ALA A 157 1.36 9.96 7.49
C ALA A 157 0.97 8.49 7.72
N TYR A 158 0.25 7.88 6.78
CA TYR A 158 -0.11 6.47 6.91
C TYR A 158 1.06 5.53 6.58
N ILE A 159 1.00 4.33 7.14
CA ILE A 159 1.91 3.23 6.78
C ILE A 159 1.09 2.13 6.13
N SER A 160 1.38 1.84 4.87
CA SER A 160 0.83 0.73 4.13
C SER A 160 1.79 -0.46 4.14
N ALA A 161 1.27 -1.67 4.12
CA ALA A 161 2.07 -2.87 3.92
C ALA A 161 1.51 -3.74 2.80
N SER A 162 2.42 -4.49 2.18
CA SER A 162 2.14 -5.56 1.22
C SER A 162 3.13 -6.70 1.47
N SER A 163 3.23 -7.70 0.62
CA SER A 163 4.09 -8.88 0.80
C SER A 163 3.35 -10.10 1.36
N ASP A 164 2.78 -10.89 0.47
CA ASP A 164 2.16 -12.21 0.74
C ASP A 164 1.18 -12.23 1.94
N LEU A 165 0.46 -11.12 2.12
CA LEU A 165 -0.45 -10.93 3.23
C LEU A 165 -1.71 -11.80 3.09
N ASP A 166 -2.15 -12.33 4.22
CA ASP A 166 -3.43 -13.01 4.40
C ASP A 166 -4.07 -12.61 5.74
N GLU A 167 -5.26 -13.14 6.04
CA GLU A 167 -5.97 -12.87 7.28
C GLU A 167 -5.17 -13.24 8.54
N TYR A 168 -4.43 -14.34 8.49
CA TYR A 168 -3.66 -14.84 9.65
C TYR A 168 -2.44 -13.97 9.92
N LEU A 169 -1.73 -13.58 8.86
CA LEU A 169 -0.56 -12.70 8.99
C LEU A 169 -0.98 -11.31 9.46
N ILE A 170 -2.07 -10.75 8.94
CA ILE A 170 -2.60 -9.45 9.38
C ILE A 170 -2.99 -9.50 10.86
N GLU A 171 -3.71 -10.54 11.32
CA GLU A 171 -4.03 -10.72 12.74
C GLU A 171 -2.77 -10.78 13.60
N SER A 172 -1.77 -11.56 13.18
CA SER A 172 -0.48 -11.68 13.88
C SER A 172 0.24 -10.33 13.97
N LEU A 173 0.34 -9.59 12.85
CA LEU A 173 0.98 -8.28 12.82
C LEU A 173 0.27 -7.26 13.74
N LYS A 174 -1.07 -7.26 13.75
CA LYS A 174 -1.86 -6.42 14.65
C LYS A 174 -1.65 -6.82 16.12
N ALA A 175 -1.61 -8.12 16.42
CA ALA A 175 -1.32 -8.60 17.78
C ALA A 175 0.08 -8.20 18.27
N GLN A 176 1.05 -8.13 17.37
CA GLN A 176 2.40 -7.62 17.63
C GLN A 176 2.45 -6.09 17.78
N GLY A 177 1.34 -5.37 17.59
CA GLY A 177 1.25 -3.92 17.71
C GLY A 177 1.93 -3.16 16.56
N CYS A 178 1.88 -3.69 15.34
CA CYS A 178 2.35 -2.98 14.15
C CYS A 178 1.66 -1.62 14.00
N LYS A 179 2.28 -0.72 13.23
CA LYS A 179 1.77 0.64 12.96
C LYS A 179 1.24 0.80 11.54
N ILE A 180 0.79 -0.30 10.97
CA ILE A 180 0.23 -0.38 9.61
C ILE A 180 -1.27 -0.10 9.70
N THR A 181 -1.77 0.74 8.81
CA THR A 181 -3.18 1.16 8.73
C THR A 181 -3.81 0.93 7.36
N SER A 182 -3.04 0.41 6.41
CA SER A 182 -3.49 0.07 5.06
C SER A 182 -2.74 -1.15 4.56
N TRP A 183 -3.43 -2.05 3.85
CA TRP A 183 -2.92 -3.34 3.47
C TRP A 183 -3.17 -3.62 1.99
N GLY A 184 -2.12 -3.98 1.27
CA GLY A 184 -2.19 -4.42 -0.13
C GLY A 184 -2.13 -5.95 -0.20
N VAL A 185 -3.22 -6.60 -0.56
CA VAL A 185 -3.36 -8.06 -0.57
C VAL A 185 -3.59 -8.56 -1.98
N GLY A 186 -2.88 -9.61 -2.39
CA GLY A 186 -3.02 -10.09 -3.76
C GLY A 186 -2.46 -11.46 -4.05
N THR A 187 -1.62 -12.02 -3.19
CA THR A 187 -1.01 -13.34 -3.42
C THR A 187 -1.89 -14.48 -2.91
N ASN A 188 -2.56 -14.30 -1.79
CA ASN A 188 -3.35 -15.32 -1.07
C ASN A 188 -4.84 -15.05 -1.13
#